data_45f6e7eb64330c979abde70b310303f1
#
_entry.id   45f6e7eb64330c979abde70b310303f1
#
_cell.length_a   1.000
_cell.length_b   1.000
_cell.length_c   1.000
_cell.angle_alpha   90.00
_cell.angle_beta   90.00
_cell.angle_gamma   90.00
#
_symmetry.space_group_name_H-M   'P 1'
#
loop_
_entity.id
_entity.type
_entity.pdbx_description
1 polymer ?
#
loop_
_entity_poly.entity_id
_entity_poly.type
_entity_poly.pdbx_seq_one_letter_code
_entity_poly.pdbx_strand_id
1 'polypeptide(L)'
;MAKVLYSATMSLDGYIAGPGGDMSWLTEHLGGPPDPAAERLLAGVGAILSGRRTFTGDDPNRGTDSEGAFGGRYDGPLFVLTHHAPERPEPGVTFVGDLADAVAQASAAAGDRYVNILGADVARQCLAAGLLDEVLMFVAPVLLGDGVRMFDHPGGTRIRLERLPDTGTEHWYRVLR
;
A
#
# COMPACT_ATOMS: atom_id res chain seq x y z
N MET A 1 10.26 -10.31 -13.61
CA MET A 1 9.71 -10.65 -12.27
C MET A 1 9.07 -9.42 -11.69
N ALA A 2 7.91 -9.58 -11.07
CA ALA A 2 7.24 -8.49 -10.36
C ALA A 2 8.15 -7.85 -9.32
N LYS A 3 8.03 -6.54 -9.15
CA LYS A 3 8.62 -5.83 -8.02
C LYS A 3 7.56 -5.60 -6.96
N VAL A 4 7.97 -5.70 -5.71
CA VAL A 4 7.10 -5.43 -4.56
C VAL A 4 7.27 -3.98 -4.15
N LEU A 5 6.21 -3.21 -4.30
CA LEU A 5 6.15 -1.77 -4.03
C LEU A 5 5.19 -1.48 -2.88
N TYR A 6 5.66 -0.75 -1.89
CA TYR A 6 4.77 -0.16 -0.88
C TYR A 6 4.38 1.25 -1.28
N SER A 7 3.11 1.52 -1.42
CA SER A 7 2.61 2.86 -1.69
C SER A 7 1.55 3.29 -0.69
N ALA A 8 1.58 4.56 -0.30
CA ALA A 8 0.56 5.18 0.54
C ALA A 8 0.57 6.70 0.38
N THR A 9 -0.56 7.33 0.75
CA THR A 9 -0.59 8.75 1.08
C THR A 9 -0.39 8.88 2.59
N MET A 10 0.50 9.79 3.00
CA MET A 10 0.76 10.04 4.41
C MET A 10 0.65 11.53 4.75
N SER A 11 0.39 11.83 6.01
CA SER A 11 0.54 13.17 6.56
C SER A 11 2.02 13.60 6.55
N LEU A 12 2.28 14.88 6.66
CA LEU A 12 3.65 15.42 6.71
C LEU A 12 4.44 14.89 7.91
N ASP A 13 3.78 14.51 9.00
CA ASP A 13 4.39 13.90 10.20
C ASP A 13 4.40 12.35 10.16
N GLY A 14 4.09 11.73 8.99
CA GLY A 14 4.36 10.33 8.69
C GLY A 14 3.29 9.32 9.07
N TYR A 15 2.03 9.73 9.18
CA TYR A 15 0.90 8.82 9.44
C TYR A 15 0.13 8.54 8.16
N ILE A 16 -0.27 7.29 7.95
CA ILE A 16 -1.10 6.85 6.81
C ILE A 16 -2.57 6.68 7.19
N ALA A 17 -2.89 6.68 8.47
CA ALA A 17 -4.24 6.70 9.02
C ALA A 17 -4.20 7.36 10.39
N GLY A 18 -5.29 7.97 10.81
CA GLY A 18 -5.48 8.52 12.15
C GLY A 18 -5.68 7.44 13.21
N PRO A 19 -5.96 7.85 14.48
CA PRO A 19 -6.27 6.93 15.56
C PRO A 19 -7.41 5.97 15.19
N GLY A 20 -7.26 4.69 15.56
CA GLY A 20 -8.24 3.66 15.22
C GLY A 20 -8.28 3.26 13.74
N GLY A 21 -7.41 3.79 12.90
CA GLY A 21 -7.39 3.53 11.46
C GLY A 21 -8.27 4.49 10.66
N ASP A 22 -8.65 5.61 11.23
CA ASP A 22 -9.46 6.65 10.58
C ASP A 22 -8.80 7.18 9.32
N MET A 23 -9.51 7.12 8.20
CA MET A 23 -9.08 7.60 6.88
C MET A 23 -9.82 8.87 6.45
N SER A 24 -10.72 9.42 7.27
CA SER A 24 -11.56 10.58 6.91
C SER A 24 -10.75 11.83 6.58
N TRP A 25 -9.57 12.00 7.19
CA TRP A 25 -8.64 13.09 6.92
C TRP A 25 -8.19 13.16 5.45
N LEU A 26 -8.20 12.03 4.75
CA LEU A 26 -7.76 11.95 3.36
C LEU A 26 -8.79 12.55 2.39
N THR A 27 -10.06 12.65 2.78
CA THR A 27 -11.16 13.11 1.92
C THR A 27 -10.91 14.50 1.35
N GLU A 28 -10.32 15.42 2.13
CA GLU A 28 -9.98 16.77 1.69
C GLU A 28 -8.87 16.82 0.64
N HIS A 29 -8.10 15.74 0.53
CA HIS A 29 -6.97 15.60 -0.39
C HIS A 29 -7.27 14.72 -1.60
N LEU A 30 -8.51 14.18 -1.67
CA LEU A 30 -9.01 13.42 -2.82
C LEU A 30 -9.70 14.37 -3.82
N GLY A 31 -9.68 14.01 -5.10
CA GLY A 31 -10.40 14.77 -6.13
C GLY A 31 -9.64 15.98 -6.70
N GLY A 32 -8.36 16.12 -6.39
CA GLY A 32 -7.47 17.06 -7.08
C GLY A 32 -7.19 16.66 -8.54
N PRO A 33 -6.42 17.47 -9.28
CA PRO A 33 -5.98 17.09 -10.62
C PRO A 33 -5.18 15.76 -10.54
N PRO A 34 -5.24 14.91 -11.57
CA PRO A 34 -4.52 13.64 -11.58
C PRO A 34 -3.03 13.85 -11.32
N ASP A 35 -2.48 13.17 -10.32
CA ASP A 35 -1.05 13.15 -10.06
C ASP A 35 -0.37 12.20 -11.05
N PRO A 36 0.60 12.65 -11.86
CA PRO A 36 1.27 11.80 -12.85
C PRO A 36 1.94 10.55 -12.24
N ALA A 37 2.42 10.63 -10.99
CA ALA A 37 3.01 9.48 -10.31
C ALA A 37 1.94 8.47 -9.88
N ALA A 38 0.75 8.94 -9.44
CA ALA A 38 -0.38 8.08 -9.12
C ALA A 38 -0.93 7.36 -10.37
N GLU A 39 -1.02 8.07 -11.50
CA GLU A 39 -1.42 7.45 -12.78
C GLU A 39 -0.42 6.40 -13.26
N ARG A 40 0.87 6.70 -13.14
CA ARG A 40 1.95 5.73 -13.46
C ARG A 40 1.92 4.52 -12.53
N LEU A 41 1.69 4.75 -11.24
CA LEU A 41 1.52 3.68 -10.26
C LEU A 41 0.37 2.77 -10.68
N LEU A 42 -0.83 3.32 -10.85
CA LEU A 42 -2.03 2.55 -11.20
C LEU A 42 -1.83 1.73 -12.48
N ALA A 43 -1.25 2.33 -13.53
CA ALA A 43 -0.96 1.62 -14.78
C ALA A 43 0.07 0.48 -14.59
N GLY A 44 0.96 0.60 -13.60
CA GLY A 44 1.99 -0.38 -13.29
C GLY A 44 1.56 -1.48 -12.32
N VAL A 45 0.42 -1.38 -11.64
CA VAL A 45 -0.03 -2.39 -10.66
C VAL A 45 -0.59 -3.61 -11.37
N GLY A 46 -0.07 -4.78 -11.02
CA GLY A 46 -0.52 -6.08 -11.52
C GLY A 46 -1.25 -6.91 -10.47
N ALA A 47 -0.93 -6.70 -9.20
CA ALA A 47 -1.64 -7.30 -8.06
C ALA A 47 -1.55 -6.38 -6.84
N ILE A 48 -2.54 -6.45 -5.96
CA ILE A 48 -2.51 -5.80 -4.65
C ILE A 48 -2.30 -6.87 -3.57
N LEU A 49 -1.44 -6.56 -2.60
CA LEU A 49 -1.29 -7.32 -1.36
C LEU A 49 -1.58 -6.42 -0.17
N SER A 50 -2.55 -6.78 0.65
CA SER A 50 -2.92 -6.02 1.85
C SER A 50 -2.96 -6.91 3.09
N GLY A 51 -2.95 -6.31 4.27
CA GLY A 51 -3.28 -6.99 5.51
C GLY A 51 -4.79 -6.95 5.78
N ARG A 52 -5.26 -7.87 6.64
CA ARG A 52 -6.68 -7.93 7.00
C ARG A 52 -7.23 -6.59 7.50
N ARG A 53 -6.50 -5.87 8.37
CA ARG A 53 -6.96 -4.58 8.90
C ARG A 53 -7.14 -3.53 7.82
N THR A 54 -6.28 -3.49 6.83
CA THR A 54 -6.41 -2.60 5.67
C THR A 54 -7.58 -3.01 4.79
N PHE A 55 -7.74 -4.31 4.55
CA PHE A 55 -8.82 -4.86 3.73
C PHE A 55 -10.20 -4.63 4.32
N THR A 56 -10.36 -4.78 5.66
CA THR A 56 -11.65 -4.57 6.36
C THR A 56 -11.78 -3.18 6.97
N GLY A 57 -10.78 -2.33 6.78
CA GLY A 57 -10.67 -1.03 7.42
C GLY A 57 -11.58 0.04 6.84
N ASP A 58 -11.26 1.27 7.21
CA ASP A 58 -11.99 2.43 6.73
C ASP A 58 -11.59 2.76 5.29
N ASP A 59 -12.59 3.09 4.46
CA ASP A 59 -12.41 3.63 3.12
C ASP A 59 -13.12 4.98 3.07
N PRO A 60 -12.36 6.09 2.81
CA PRO A 60 -12.95 7.42 2.74
C PRO A 60 -13.98 7.57 1.61
N ASN A 61 -13.98 6.67 0.64
CA ASN A 61 -14.92 6.65 -0.49
C ASN A 61 -16.05 5.63 -0.31
N ARG A 62 -16.18 5.01 0.87
CA ARG A 62 -17.20 3.97 1.11
C ARG A 62 -18.60 4.42 0.71
N GLY A 63 -19.31 3.59 -0.06
CA GLY A 63 -20.65 3.86 -0.57
C GLY A 63 -20.71 4.82 -1.75
N THR A 64 -19.57 5.16 -2.36
CA THR A 64 -19.50 5.96 -3.59
C THR A 64 -18.95 5.13 -4.76
N ASP A 65 -19.02 5.67 -5.97
CA ASP A 65 -18.43 5.04 -7.17
C ASP A 65 -16.89 4.95 -7.11
N SER A 66 -16.28 5.61 -6.13
CA SER A 66 -14.82 5.62 -5.90
C SER A 66 -14.39 4.69 -4.75
N GLU A 67 -15.29 3.86 -4.22
CA GLU A 67 -14.96 2.89 -3.17
C GLU A 67 -13.96 1.85 -3.69
N GLY A 68 -12.94 1.54 -2.86
CA GLY A 68 -11.94 0.55 -3.17
C GLY A 68 -10.56 1.12 -3.53
N ALA A 69 -9.66 0.21 -3.86
CA ALA A 69 -8.27 0.58 -4.14
C ALA A 69 -8.16 1.57 -5.32
N PHE A 70 -7.32 2.58 -5.14
CA PHE A 70 -7.11 3.66 -6.12
C PHE A 70 -8.40 4.40 -6.52
N GLY A 71 -9.32 4.61 -5.57
CA GLY A 71 -10.58 5.26 -5.83
C GLY A 71 -11.48 4.45 -6.76
N GLY A 72 -11.57 3.14 -6.54
CA GLY A 72 -12.38 2.20 -7.31
C GLY A 72 -11.85 1.89 -8.72
N ARG A 73 -10.67 2.39 -9.08
CA ARG A 73 -10.09 2.26 -10.42
C ARG A 73 -9.26 0.97 -10.63
N TYR A 74 -9.12 0.15 -9.60
CA TYR A 74 -8.39 -1.11 -9.68
C TYR A 74 -9.35 -2.30 -9.57
N ASP A 75 -9.33 -3.16 -10.59
CA ASP A 75 -10.17 -4.36 -10.72
C ASP A 75 -9.36 -5.67 -10.83
N GLY A 76 -8.05 -5.60 -10.57
CA GLY A 76 -7.14 -6.74 -10.66
C GLY A 76 -7.12 -7.64 -9.42
N PRO A 77 -6.23 -8.66 -9.40
CA PRO A 77 -6.11 -9.61 -8.30
C PRO A 77 -5.78 -8.94 -6.97
N LEU A 78 -6.53 -9.29 -5.91
CA LEU A 78 -6.30 -8.83 -4.55
C LEU A 78 -5.94 -10.00 -3.64
N PHE A 79 -4.83 -9.86 -2.93
CA PHE A 79 -4.34 -10.81 -1.94
C PHE A 79 -4.43 -10.20 -0.55
N VAL A 80 -4.90 -10.99 0.43
CA VAL A 80 -5.01 -10.56 1.82
C VAL A 80 -4.22 -11.50 2.72
N LEU A 81 -3.16 -10.95 3.34
CA LEU A 81 -2.38 -11.67 4.34
C LEU A 81 -3.16 -11.74 5.65
N THR A 82 -3.56 -12.96 6.03
CA THR A 82 -4.30 -13.19 7.26
C THR A 82 -4.27 -14.66 7.69
N HIS A 83 -4.15 -14.91 9.01
CA HIS A 83 -4.34 -16.26 9.58
C HIS A 83 -5.82 -16.63 9.79
N HIS A 84 -6.73 -15.69 9.52
CA HIS A 84 -8.17 -15.86 9.74
C HIS A 84 -8.93 -15.53 8.45
N ALA A 85 -8.84 -16.43 7.47
CA ALA A 85 -9.63 -16.30 6.25
C ALA A 85 -11.14 -16.37 6.58
N PRO A 86 -12.00 -15.63 5.87
CA PRO A 86 -13.45 -15.72 6.06
C PRO A 86 -13.95 -17.09 5.63
N GLU A 87 -15.06 -17.54 6.24
CA GLU A 87 -15.70 -18.81 5.88
C GLU A 87 -16.27 -18.81 4.44
N ARG A 88 -16.65 -17.63 3.96
CA ARG A 88 -17.17 -17.45 2.60
C ARG A 88 -16.12 -16.80 1.72
N PRO A 89 -15.85 -17.38 0.53
CA PRO A 89 -14.97 -16.76 -0.44
C PRO A 89 -15.50 -15.37 -0.86
N GLU A 90 -14.59 -14.43 -1.02
CA GLU A 90 -14.89 -13.12 -1.62
C GLU A 90 -14.40 -13.12 -3.07
N PRO A 91 -15.26 -12.81 -4.05
CA PRO A 91 -14.86 -12.80 -5.46
C PRO A 91 -13.67 -11.87 -5.72
N GLY A 92 -12.68 -12.35 -6.45
CA GLY A 92 -11.47 -11.54 -6.76
C GLY A 92 -10.45 -11.42 -5.63
N VAL A 93 -10.71 -12.00 -4.45
CA VAL A 93 -9.84 -11.93 -3.28
C VAL A 93 -9.26 -13.30 -2.93
N THR A 94 -7.95 -13.36 -2.73
CA THR A 94 -7.24 -14.55 -2.28
C THR A 94 -6.68 -14.31 -0.87
N PHE A 95 -7.11 -15.11 0.12
CA PHE A 95 -6.61 -15.04 1.49
C PHE A 95 -5.44 -16.00 1.67
N VAL A 96 -4.32 -15.52 2.21
CA VAL A 96 -3.08 -16.29 2.38
C VAL A 96 -2.56 -16.11 3.81
N GLY A 97 -2.17 -17.22 4.46
CA GLY A 97 -1.73 -17.20 5.85
C GLY A 97 -0.24 -16.92 6.06
N ASP A 98 0.58 -17.16 5.05
CA ASP A 98 2.03 -16.99 5.09
C ASP A 98 2.48 -15.81 4.21
N LEU A 99 3.46 -15.04 4.69
CA LEU A 99 3.94 -13.85 3.98
C LEU A 99 4.66 -14.20 2.68
N ALA A 100 5.54 -15.20 2.72
CA ALA A 100 6.33 -15.57 1.54
C ALA A 100 5.44 -16.15 0.44
N ASP A 101 4.45 -16.97 0.83
CA ASP A 101 3.44 -17.51 -0.07
C ASP A 101 2.56 -16.40 -0.66
N ALA A 102 2.15 -15.42 0.16
CA ALA A 102 1.33 -14.29 -0.30
C ALA A 102 2.08 -13.45 -1.34
N VAL A 103 3.35 -13.13 -1.07
CA VAL A 103 4.19 -12.39 -2.02
C VAL A 103 4.44 -13.21 -3.29
N ALA A 104 4.68 -14.52 -3.18
CA ALA A 104 4.90 -15.39 -4.33
C ALA A 104 3.65 -15.47 -5.23
N GLN A 105 2.48 -15.68 -4.65
CA GLN A 105 1.22 -15.75 -5.39
C GLN A 105 0.85 -14.41 -6.04
N ALA A 106 0.98 -13.31 -5.29
CA ALA A 106 0.75 -11.97 -5.82
C ALA A 106 1.72 -11.63 -6.95
N SER A 107 3.01 -12.02 -6.82
CA SER A 107 4.02 -11.81 -7.87
C SER A 107 3.74 -12.62 -9.13
N ALA A 108 3.26 -13.86 -8.98
CA ALA A 108 2.84 -14.68 -10.12
C ALA A 108 1.64 -14.04 -10.85
N ALA A 109 0.67 -13.50 -10.12
CA ALA A 109 -0.48 -12.82 -10.69
C ALA A 109 -0.10 -11.47 -11.34
N ALA A 110 0.86 -10.74 -10.77
CA ALA A 110 1.31 -9.46 -11.29
C ALA A 110 2.13 -9.57 -12.57
N GLY A 111 2.79 -10.71 -12.82
CA GLY A 111 3.66 -10.92 -13.99
C GLY A 111 4.94 -10.10 -13.91
N ASP A 112 5.10 -9.10 -14.76
CA ASP A 112 6.21 -8.15 -14.78
C ASP A 112 5.86 -6.78 -14.18
N ARG A 113 4.62 -6.60 -13.73
CA ARG A 113 4.09 -5.39 -13.09
C ARG A 113 4.37 -5.39 -11.59
N TYR A 114 3.93 -4.36 -10.87
CA TYR A 114 4.09 -4.26 -9.44
C TYR A 114 3.09 -5.13 -8.67
N VAL A 115 3.58 -5.77 -7.59
CA VAL A 115 2.74 -6.11 -6.44
C VAL A 115 2.69 -4.88 -5.55
N ASN A 116 1.56 -4.19 -5.52
CA ASN A 116 1.41 -3.02 -4.67
C ASN A 116 0.92 -3.40 -3.28
N ILE A 117 1.71 -3.08 -2.27
CA ILE A 117 1.33 -3.31 -0.87
C ILE A 117 0.49 -2.14 -0.38
N LEU A 118 -0.65 -2.44 0.23
CA LEU A 118 -1.46 -1.51 0.98
C LEU A 118 -1.42 -1.85 2.47
N GLY A 119 -1.04 -0.87 3.29
CA GLY A 119 -0.97 -0.98 4.73
C GLY A 119 0.43 -1.21 5.29
N ALA A 120 0.73 -0.48 6.37
CA ALA A 120 2.06 -0.39 6.97
C ALA A 120 2.57 -1.72 7.54
N ASP A 121 1.70 -2.58 8.08
CA ASP A 121 2.13 -3.82 8.74
C ASP A 121 2.68 -4.85 7.74
N VAL A 122 1.99 -5.06 6.61
CA VAL A 122 2.49 -5.95 5.54
C VAL A 122 3.77 -5.38 4.93
N ALA A 123 3.84 -4.06 4.72
CA ALA A 123 5.05 -3.41 4.22
C ALA A 123 6.24 -3.61 5.16
N ARG A 124 6.03 -3.45 6.48
CA ARG A 124 7.04 -3.69 7.51
C ARG A 124 7.52 -5.16 7.50
N GLN A 125 6.61 -6.12 7.39
CA GLN A 125 6.95 -7.54 7.30
C GLN A 125 7.75 -7.84 6.03
N CYS A 126 7.33 -7.34 4.87
CA CYS A 126 8.08 -7.49 3.61
C CYS A 126 9.48 -6.87 3.70
N LEU A 127 9.60 -5.69 4.30
CA LEU A 127 10.89 -5.03 4.51
C LEU A 127 11.82 -5.86 5.40
N ALA A 128 11.31 -6.37 6.53
CA ALA A 128 12.07 -7.21 7.45
C ALA A 128 12.52 -8.54 6.80
N ALA A 129 11.70 -9.10 5.91
CA ALA A 129 12.02 -10.32 5.16
C ALA A 129 12.88 -10.06 3.91
N GLY A 130 13.26 -8.81 3.60
CA GLY A 130 14.00 -8.46 2.39
C GLY A 130 13.20 -8.64 1.08
N LEU A 131 11.87 -8.60 1.18
CA LEU A 131 10.95 -8.80 0.04
C LEU A 131 10.44 -7.48 -0.56
N LEU A 132 10.70 -6.33 0.07
CA LEU A 132 10.29 -5.02 -0.43
C LEU A 132 11.35 -4.44 -1.34
N ASP A 133 10.98 -4.06 -2.56
CA ASP A 133 11.90 -3.50 -3.56
C ASP A 133 11.82 -1.98 -3.64
N GLU A 134 10.63 -1.40 -3.55
CA GLU A 134 10.42 0.04 -3.73
C GLU A 134 9.39 0.59 -2.72
N VAL A 135 9.50 1.89 -2.48
CA VAL A 135 8.58 2.66 -1.63
C VAL A 135 8.17 3.93 -2.38
N LEU A 136 6.87 4.19 -2.46
CA LEU A 136 6.31 5.41 -3.03
C LEU A 136 5.37 6.06 -2.01
N MET A 137 5.68 7.29 -1.61
CA MET A 137 4.84 8.05 -0.68
C MET A 137 4.33 9.32 -1.32
N PHE A 138 3.03 9.55 -1.19
CA PHE A 138 2.38 10.84 -1.45
C PHE A 138 2.25 11.56 -0.11
N VAL A 139 2.68 12.81 -0.04
CA VAL A 139 2.65 13.58 1.20
C VAL A 139 1.53 14.60 1.13
N ALA A 140 0.52 14.44 1.98
CA ALA A 140 -0.54 15.42 2.14
C ALA A 140 -0.09 16.56 3.08
N PRO A 141 -0.48 17.81 2.82
CA PRO A 141 -0.09 18.97 3.62
C PRO A 141 -0.91 19.07 4.92
N VAL A 142 -0.84 18.03 5.75
CA VAL A 142 -1.55 17.92 7.03
C VAL A 142 -0.66 17.28 8.08
N LEU A 143 -0.89 17.58 9.34
CA LEU A 143 -0.30 16.92 10.51
C LEU A 143 -1.41 16.19 11.26
N LEU A 144 -1.21 14.90 11.58
CA LEU A 144 -2.18 14.10 12.33
C LEU A 144 -1.82 13.95 13.81
N GLY A 145 -0.54 13.92 14.14
CA GLY A 145 -0.03 13.82 15.50
C GLY A 145 -0.12 12.42 16.13
N ASP A 146 -1.07 11.59 15.70
CA ASP A 146 -1.27 10.21 16.19
C ASP A 146 -1.92 9.34 15.11
N GLY A 147 -1.80 8.00 15.25
CA GLY A 147 -2.41 7.06 14.31
C GLY A 147 -1.47 5.94 13.86
N VAL A 148 -1.66 5.47 12.63
CA VAL A 148 -0.85 4.42 12.00
C VAL A 148 0.30 5.07 11.25
N ARG A 149 1.53 4.85 11.71
CA ARG A 149 2.72 5.35 11.01
C ARG A 149 2.95 4.62 9.69
N MET A 150 3.44 5.36 8.71
CA MET A 150 3.90 4.81 7.43
C MET A 150 4.97 3.73 7.65
N PHE A 151 5.89 3.96 8.56
CA PHE A 151 6.93 3.04 8.96
C PHE A 151 7.18 3.14 10.46
N ASP A 152 7.16 2.00 11.14
CA ASP A 152 7.47 1.89 12.56
C ASP A 152 8.34 0.64 12.79
N HIS A 153 9.45 0.81 13.53
CA HIS A 153 10.36 -0.26 13.90
C HIS A 153 10.90 0.01 15.32
N PRO A 154 10.27 -0.56 16.35
CA PRO A 154 10.73 -0.41 17.72
C PRO A 154 12.20 -0.81 17.88
N GLY A 155 12.97 0.03 18.55
CA GLY A 155 14.42 -0.13 18.66
C GLY A 155 15.22 0.53 17.54
N GLY A 156 14.55 0.99 16.51
CA GLY A 156 15.16 1.67 15.37
C GLY A 156 15.86 0.73 14.38
N THR A 157 15.91 1.16 13.15
CA THR A 157 16.68 0.50 12.09
C THR A 157 17.08 1.54 11.05
N ARG A 158 18.19 1.30 10.35
CA ARG A 158 18.62 2.14 9.25
C ARG A 158 18.46 1.39 7.93
N ILE A 159 17.43 1.76 7.17
CA ILE A 159 17.21 1.28 5.80
C ILE A 159 17.73 2.35 4.84
N ARG A 160 18.60 1.98 3.94
CA ARG A 160 19.08 2.89 2.89
C ARG A 160 18.14 2.87 1.72
N LEU A 161 17.81 4.06 1.21
CA LEU A 161 16.94 4.24 0.06
C LEU A 161 17.72 4.98 -1.04
N GLU A 162 17.46 4.61 -2.29
CA GLU A 162 17.95 5.30 -3.48
C GLU A 162 16.76 5.93 -4.20
N ARG A 163 16.79 7.23 -4.40
CA ARG A 163 15.75 7.93 -5.14
C ARG A 163 15.71 7.46 -6.60
N LEU A 164 14.55 7.11 -7.08
CA LEU A 164 14.36 6.74 -8.48
C LEU A 164 14.21 8.00 -9.34
N PRO A 165 15.02 8.17 -10.40
CA PRO A 165 14.90 9.29 -11.31
C PRO A 165 13.65 9.14 -12.18
N ASP A 166 13.18 10.26 -12.72
CA ASP A 166 12.12 10.35 -13.75
C ASP A 166 10.77 9.68 -13.38
N THR A 167 10.49 9.55 -12.09
CA THR A 167 9.22 8.98 -11.61
C THR A 167 8.09 9.99 -11.51
N GLY A 168 8.36 11.27 -11.71
CA GLY A 168 7.37 12.36 -11.57
C GLY A 168 7.09 12.76 -10.13
N THR A 169 7.77 12.14 -9.16
CA THR A 169 7.70 12.49 -7.74
C THR A 169 9.07 12.40 -7.08
N GLU A 170 9.27 13.17 -6.02
CA GLU A 170 10.50 13.10 -5.21
C GLU A 170 10.50 11.97 -4.18
N HIS A 171 9.37 11.29 -3.99
CA HIS A 171 9.13 10.33 -2.93
C HIS A 171 9.02 8.89 -3.43
N TRP A 172 9.63 8.56 -4.57
CA TRP A 172 9.73 7.19 -5.07
C TRP A 172 11.16 6.68 -4.95
N TYR A 173 11.35 5.64 -4.17
CA TYR A 173 12.66 5.14 -3.79
C TYR A 173 12.78 3.62 -3.98
N ARG A 174 14.00 3.19 -4.34
CA ARG A 174 14.42 1.78 -4.26
C ARG A 174 14.97 1.49 -2.86
N VAL A 175 14.62 0.33 -2.32
CA VAL A 175 15.20 -0.19 -1.09
C VAL A 175 16.56 -0.82 -1.42
N LEU A 176 17.63 -0.38 -0.75
CA LEU A 176 18.96 -0.94 -0.89
C LEU A 176 19.18 -2.03 0.15
N ARG A 177 19.54 -3.21 -0.32
CA ARG A 177 19.86 -4.40 0.51
C ARG A 177 21.34 -4.44 0.86
#